data_fc0ae2356fb22248f0484f01d6da9c3a
#
_entry.id   fc0ae2356fb22248f0484f01d6da9c3a
#
_cell.length_a   1.000
_cell.length_b   1.000
_cell.length_c   1.000
_cell.angle_alpha   90.00
_cell.angle_beta   90.00
_cell.angle_gamma   90.00
#
_symmetry.space_group_name_H-M   'P 1'
#
loop_
_entity.id
_entity.type
_entity.pdbx_description
1 polymer ?
#
loop_
_entity_poly.entity_id
_entity_poly.type
_entity_poly.pdbx_seq_one_letter_code
_entity_poly.pdbx_strand_id
1 'polypeptide(L)'
;MKIISWNVNSVRARIENILNYIKDSKPDVLLLQEIKTQEETFPKNDFNDYGYKSYVYGQKSYNGVAILSKLKINKIKTDFIQDDFKQSRIITGEIKLGKKNIELINIYVPNGNPVDTEKYEYKKNWLKKFIANIKKKIANNANILIAGDFNIIPEEIDVHDFKRYENDALGRLEIRKK
;
A
#
# COMPACT_ATOMS: atom_id res chain seq x y z
N MET A 1 9.09 17.28 -3.49
CA MET A 1 8.85 15.84 -3.67
C MET A 1 7.35 15.59 -3.68
N LYS A 2 6.85 14.94 -4.71
CA LYS A 2 5.45 14.58 -4.91
C LYS A 2 5.32 13.06 -4.82
N ILE A 3 4.57 12.57 -3.83
CA ILE A 3 4.29 11.14 -3.62
C ILE A 3 2.81 10.92 -3.86
N ILE A 4 2.47 9.88 -4.59
CA ILE A 4 1.09 9.48 -4.90
C ILE A 4 0.88 8.05 -4.46
N SER A 5 -0.27 7.78 -3.85
CA SER A 5 -0.76 6.44 -3.52
C SER A 5 -1.99 6.13 -4.36
N TRP A 6 -2.04 4.93 -4.97
CA TRP A 6 -3.14 4.54 -5.86
C TRP A 6 -3.36 3.03 -5.87
N ASN A 7 -4.53 2.59 -5.44
CA ASN A 7 -5.00 1.25 -5.72
C ASN A 7 -5.43 1.17 -7.20
N VAL A 8 -4.68 0.44 -8.00
CA VAL A 8 -4.86 0.39 -9.46
C VAL A 8 -5.72 -0.78 -9.94
N ASN A 9 -6.09 -1.67 -9.04
CA ASN A 9 -6.90 -2.86 -9.37
C ASN A 9 -6.41 -3.55 -10.67
N SER A 10 -5.19 -4.05 -10.66
CA SER A 10 -4.41 -4.63 -11.76
C SER A 10 -3.61 -3.60 -12.57
N VAL A 11 -2.29 -3.59 -12.34
CA VAL A 11 -1.36 -2.71 -13.06
C VAL A 11 -1.39 -2.94 -14.57
N ARG A 12 -1.49 -4.20 -15.01
CA ARG A 12 -1.53 -4.54 -16.45
C ARG A 12 -2.82 -4.08 -17.13
N ALA A 13 -3.96 -4.22 -16.44
CA ALA A 13 -5.24 -3.79 -17.00
C ALA A 13 -5.40 -2.26 -17.02
N ARG A 14 -4.60 -1.54 -16.24
CA ARG A 14 -4.66 -0.07 -16.09
C ARG A 14 -3.39 0.63 -16.54
N ILE A 15 -2.51 -0.06 -17.27
CA ILE A 15 -1.20 0.48 -17.64
C ILE A 15 -1.31 1.84 -18.35
N GLU A 16 -2.17 1.97 -19.34
CA GLU A 16 -2.38 3.22 -20.08
C GLU A 16 -2.88 4.36 -19.16
N ASN A 17 -3.83 4.07 -18.25
CA ASN A 17 -4.32 5.05 -17.30
C ASN A 17 -3.19 5.54 -16.38
N ILE A 18 -2.34 4.63 -15.90
CA ILE A 18 -1.21 4.97 -15.03
C ILE A 18 -0.19 5.80 -15.81
N LEU A 19 0.17 5.39 -17.01
CA LEU A 19 1.13 6.11 -17.85
C LEU A 19 0.64 7.52 -18.22
N ASN A 20 -0.63 7.68 -18.58
CA ASN A 20 -1.22 9.00 -18.84
C ASN A 20 -1.17 9.87 -17.59
N TYR A 21 -1.56 9.32 -16.43
CA TYR A 21 -1.52 10.05 -15.17
C TYR A 21 -0.11 10.51 -14.78
N ILE A 22 0.93 9.68 -14.96
CA ILE A 22 2.31 10.07 -14.64
C ILE A 22 2.89 11.09 -15.61
N LYS A 23 2.44 11.11 -16.88
CA LYS A 23 2.80 12.16 -17.85
C LYS A 23 2.34 13.54 -17.37
N ASP A 24 1.10 13.61 -16.91
CA ASP A 24 0.46 14.87 -16.50
C ASP A 24 0.91 15.31 -15.13
N SER A 25 0.86 14.40 -14.15
CA SER A 25 1.09 14.72 -12.74
C SER A 25 2.57 14.73 -12.34
N LYS A 26 3.44 14.02 -13.08
CA LYS A 26 4.90 13.92 -12.91
C LYS A 26 5.32 13.67 -11.44
N PRO A 27 4.82 12.64 -10.76
CA PRO A 27 5.22 12.37 -9.39
C PRO A 27 6.69 11.93 -9.31
N ASP A 28 7.30 12.16 -8.16
CA ASP A 28 8.62 11.61 -7.84
C ASP A 28 8.54 10.14 -7.44
N VAL A 29 7.44 9.78 -6.73
CA VAL A 29 7.18 8.42 -6.24
C VAL A 29 5.71 8.05 -6.41
N LEU A 30 5.44 6.84 -6.91
CA LEU A 30 4.12 6.20 -6.89
C LEU A 30 4.14 4.97 -5.99
N LEU A 31 3.15 4.87 -5.12
CA LEU A 31 2.87 3.72 -4.27
C LEU A 31 1.61 3.03 -4.81
N LEU A 32 1.78 1.86 -5.43
CA LEU A 32 0.69 1.14 -6.07
C LEU A 32 0.20 -0.01 -5.18
N GLN A 33 -1.11 -0.24 -5.13
CA GLN A 33 -1.76 -1.36 -4.48
C GLN A 33 -2.61 -2.14 -5.48
N GLU A 34 -2.90 -3.39 -5.17
CA GLU A 34 -3.59 -4.35 -6.03
C GLU A 34 -2.97 -4.46 -7.43
N ILE A 35 -1.65 -4.59 -7.49
CA ILE A 35 -0.97 -4.74 -8.79
C ILE A 35 -1.32 -6.03 -9.53
N LYS A 36 -1.78 -7.08 -8.78
CA LYS A 36 -2.32 -8.37 -9.28
C LYS A 36 -1.40 -9.08 -10.27
N THR A 37 -0.10 -8.97 -10.06
CA THR A 37 0.94 -9.57 -10.90
C THR A 37 2.17 -9.91 -10.06
N GLN A 38 2.92 -10.91 -10.51
CA GLN A 38 4.22 -11.26 -9.94
C GLN A 38 5.30 -10.29 -10.44
N GLU A 39 6.46 -10.31 -9.81
CA GLU A 39 7.56 -9.40 -10.16
C GLU A 39 8.04 -9.61 -11.61
N GLU A 40 8.09 -10.87 -12.06
CA GLU A 40 8.57 -11.26 -13.39
C GLU A 40 7.67 -10.75 -14.51
N THR A 41 6.37 -10.61 -14.23
CA THR A 41 5.36 -10.16 -15.20
C THR A 41 4.88 -8.73 -14.97
N PHE A 42 5.54 -8.01 -14.07
CA PHE A 42 5.27 -6.58 -13.85
C PHE A 42 5.84 -5.76 -15.03
N PRO A 43 5.10 -4.77 -15.55
CA PRO A 43 5.47 -3.99 -16.74
C PRO A 43 6.58 -2.97 -16.42
N LYS A 44 7.77 -3.44 -16.02
CA LYS A 44 8.90 -2.59 -15.58
C LYS A 44 9.37 -1.65 -16.71
N ASN A 45 9.41 -2.15 -17.96
CA ASN A 45 9.91 -1.37 -19.09
C ASN A 45 9.05 -0.15 -19.37
N ASP A 46 7.71 -0.31 -19.32
CA ASP A 46 6.78 0.81 -19.52
C ASP A 46 7.04 1.96 -18.54
N PHE A 47 7.40 1.65 -17.30
CA PHE A 47 7.72 2.67 -16.30
C PHE A 47 9.15 3.21 -16.41
N ASN A 48 10.10 2.38 -16.83
CA ASN A 48 11.48 2.81 -17.08
C ASN A 48 11.55 3.90 -18.15
N ASP A 49 10.72 3.84 -19.19
CA ASP A 49 10.64 4.85 -20.26
C ASP A 49 10.24 6.24 -19.74
N TYR A 50 9.60 6.29 -18.57
CA TYR A 50 9.27 7.54 -17.84
C TYR A 50 10.24 7.88 -16.71
N GLY A 51 11.35 7.15 -16.60
CA GLY A 51 12.40 7.37 -15.61
C GLY A 51 12.10 6.79 -14.22
N TYR A 52 11.13 5.88 -14.11
CA TYR A 52 10.82 5.23 -12.83
C TYR A 52 11.51 3.88 -12.70
N LYS A 53 12.22 3.68 -11.60
CA LYS A 53 12.63 2.36 -11.16
C LYS A 53 11.51 1.71 -10.35
N SER A 54 11.21 0.44 -10.67
CA SER A 54 10.14 -0.33 -10.04
C SER A 54 10.70 -1.27 -8.97
N TYR A 55 10.08 -1.25 -7.79
CA TYR A 55 10.32 -2.18 -6.68
C TYR A 55 8.99 -2.89 -6.40
N VAL A 56 8.96 -4.19 -6.58
CA VAL A 56 7.71 -4.96 -6.66
C VAL A 56 7.70 -6.04 -5.57
N TYR A 57 6.59 -6.13 -4.86
CA TYR A 57 6.25 -7.28 -4.04
C TYR A 57 4.88 -7.77 -4.47
N GLY A 58 4.89 -8.69 -5.43
CA GLY A 58 3.70 -9.16 -6.13
C GLY A 58 3.37 -10.61 -5.83
N GLN A 59 2.15 -10.99 -6.21
CA GLN A 59 1.70 -12.36 -6.25
C GLN A 59 0.71 -12.54 -7.41
N LYS A 60 0.52 -13.79 -7.85
CA LYS A 60 -0.33 -14.10 -9.00
C LYS A 60 -1.78 -13.77 -8.72
N SER A 61 -2.42 -13.05 -9.64
CA SER A 61 -3.87 -12.80 -9.74
C SER A 61 -4.51 -11.89 -8.69
N TYR A 62 -3.96 -11.69 -7.51
CA TYR A 62 -4.55 -10.85 -6.46
C TYR A 62 -3.46 -10.19 -5.59
N ASN A 63 -3.86 -9.21 -4.77
CA ASN A 63 -2.96 -8.42 -3.92
C ASN A 63 -1.78 -7.78 -4.69
N GLY A 64 -0.65 -7.65 -4.00
CA GLY A 64 0.57 -7.08 -4.54
C GLY A 64 0.66 -5.57 -4.38
N VAL A 65 1.84 -5.12 -4.01
CA VAL A 65 2.21 -3.71 -3.85
C VAL A 65 3.49 -3.40 -4.61
N ALA A 66 3.63 -2.15 -5.06
CA ALA A 66 4.86 -1.71 -5.73
C ALA A 66 5.20 -0.26 -5.36
N ILE A 67 6.49 0.05 -5.38
CA ILE A 67 7.00 1.42 -5.33
C ILE A 67 7.65 1.72 -6.67
N LEU A 68 7.13 2.72 -7.38
CA LEU A 68 7.76 3.30 -8.57
C LEU A 68 8.43 4.61 -8.17
N SER A 69 9.69 4.81 -8.50
CA SER A 69 10.40 6.01 -8.05
C SER A 69 11.44 6.51 -9.06
N LYS A 70 11.46 7.82 -9.29
CA LYS A 70 12.54 8.53 -9.98
C LYS A 70 13.75 8.75 -9.06
N LEU A 71 13.51 8.66 -7.76
CA LEU A 71 14.53 8.84 -6.75
C LEU A 71 15.11 7.47 -6.34
N LYS A 72 16.34 7.47 -5.88
CA LYS A 72 16.97 6.25 -5.37
C LYS A 72 16.28 5.80 -4.09
N ILE A 73 15.73 4.58 -4.10
CA ILE A 73 15.20 3.90 -2.91
C ILE A 73 16.25 2.89 -2.42
N ASN A 74 16.53 2.92 -1.14
CA ASN A 74 17.43 1.98 -0.48
C ASN A 74 16.65 1.09 0.49
N LYS A 75 17.28 0.02 0.97
CA LYS A 75 16.75 -0.85 2.03
C LYS A 75 15.33 -1.33 1.76
N ILE A 76 15.06 -1.80 0.54
CA ILE A 76 13.76 -2.40 0.21
C ILE A 76 13.53 -3.63 1.09
N LYS A 77 12.35 -3.70 1.72
CA LYS A 77 11.93 -4.83 2.55
C LYS A 77 10.46 -5.16 2.32
N THR A 78 10.13 -6.44 2.48
CA THR A 78 8.78 -6.99 2.36
C THR A 78 8.33 -7.76 3.61
N ASP A 79 9.19 -7.79 4.62
CA ASP A 79 9.03 -8.51 5.89
C ASP A 79 8.63 -7.60 7.06
N PHE A 80 7.91 -6.51 6.78
CA PHE A 80 7.51 -5.52 7.79
C PHE A 80 6.66 -6.11 8.91
N ILE A 81 5.80 -7.06 8.56
CA ILE A 81 5.07 -7.91 9.52
C ILE A 81 5.22 -9.36 9.12
N GLN A 82 5.14 -10.26 10.10
CA GLN A 82 4.96 -11.69 9.82
C GLN A 82 3.49 -11.92 9.44
N ASP A 83 3.23 -12.13 8.15
CA ASP A 83 1.90 -12.41 7.62
C ASP A 83 1.66 -13.92 7.58
N ASP A 84 0.63 -14.38 8.30
CA ASP A 84 0.31 -15.80 8.43
C ASP A 84 -0.11 -16.42 7.10
N PHE A 85 -0.68 -15.63 6.18
CA PHE A 85 -1.08 -16.07 4.83
C PHE A 85 -0.05 -15.73 3.75
N LYS A 86 1.10 -15.15 4.12
CA LYS A 86 2.19 -14.78 3.20
C LYS A 86 1.71 -13.94 2.00
N GLN A 87 0.77 -13.02 2.26
CA GLN A 87 0.23 -12.16 1.21
C GLN A 87 1.11 -10.93 0.97
N SER A 88 1.27 -10.55 -0.30
CA SER A 88 2.07 -9.41 -0.72
C SER A 88 1.32 -8.09 -0.46
N ARG A 89 1.40 -7.56 0.78
CA ARG A 89 0.61 -6.42 1.24
C ARG A 89 1.39 -5.23 1.75
N ILE A 90 2.69 -5.41 2.03
CA ILE A 90 3.55 -4.31 2.49
C ILE A 90 4.88 -4.37 1.77
N ILE A 91 5.30 -3.24 1.22
CA ILE A 91 6.67 -3.02 0.78
C ILE A 91 7.19 -1.73 1.39
N THR A 92 8.40 -1.76 1.93
CA THR A 92 9.04 -0.57 2.47
C THR A 92 10.31 -0.25 1.73
N GLY A 93 10.75 1.00 1.81
CA GLY A 93 12.02 1.45 1.26
C GLY A 93 12.43 2.77 1.86
N GLU A 94 13.71 3.08 1.88
CA GLU A 94 14.25 4.31 2.44
C GLU A 94 14.59 5.30 1.33
N ILE A 95 14.08 6.52 1.45
CA ILE A 95 14.38 7.66 0.57
C ILE A 95 15.12 8.74 1.34
N LYS A 96 16.09 9.38 0.69
CA LYS A 96 16.81 10.52 1.27
C LYS A 96 16.13 11.83 0.85
N LEU A 97 15.75 12.64 1.84
CA LEU A 97 15.18 13.97 1.64
C LEU A 97 16.06 15.00 2.38
N GLY A 98 16.91 15.69 1.65
CA GLY A 98 17.93 16.56 2.24
C GLY A 98 18.88 15.75 3.14
N LYS A 99 18.96 16.11 4.42
CA LYS A 99 19.78 15.41 5.43
C LYS A 99 19.04 14.26 6.13
N LYS A 100 17.76 14.08 5.89
CA LYS A 100 16.92 13.07 6.57
C LYS A 100 16.71 11.85 5.68
N ASN A 101 16.72 10.67 6.29
CA ASN A 101 16.20 9.45 5.67
C ASN A 101 14.76 9.28 6.11
N ILE A 102 13.87 9.00 5.17
CA ILE A 102 12.45 8.75 5.39
C ILE A 102 12.18 7.32 4.93
N GLU A 103 11.62 6.52 5.81
CA GLU A 103 11.12 5.19 5.45
C GLU A 103 9.73 5.33 4.83
N LEU A 104 9.61 4.97 3.56
CA LEU A 104 8.33 4.85 2.86
C LEU A 104 7.74 3.49 3.17
N ILE A 105 6.47 3.47 3.54
CA ILE A 105 5.73 2.24 3.82
C ILE A 105 4.48 2.26 2.94
N ASN A 106 4.49 1.43 1.90
CA ASN A 106 3.33 1.22 1.03
C ASN A 106 2.55 0.02 1.53
N ILE A 107 1.27 0.22 1.87
CA ILE A 107 0.41 -0.82 2.44
C ILE A 107 -0.84 -1.08 1.60
N TYR A 108 -1.29 -2.31 1.66
CA TYR A 108 -2.59 -2.76 1.20
C TYR A 108 -3.24 -3.60 2.31
N VAL A 109 -4.03 -2.96 3.16
CA VAL A 109 -4.70 -3.60 4.30
C VAL A 109 -5.70 -4.63 3.80
N PRO A 110 -5.84 -5.83 4.42
CA PRO A 110 -6.87 -6.79 4.06
C PRO A 110 -8.26 -6.16 4.07
N ASN A 111 -9.08 -6.44 3.07
CA ASN A 111 -10.46 -5.97 3.02
C ASN A 111 -11.28 -6.49 4.22
N GLY A 112 -11.20 -7.77 4.51
CA GLY A 112 -11.81 -8.39 5.68
C GLY A 112 -13.28 -8.81 5.52
N ASN A 113 -13.88 -8.59 4.35
CA ASN A 113 -15.25 -9.03 4.11
C ASN A 113 -15.34 -10.50 3.69
N PRO A 114 -16.44 -11.20 4.04
CA PRO A 114 -17.51 -10.79 4.96
C PRO A 114 -17.05 -10.69 6.42
N VAL A 115 -17.71 -9.85 7.23
CA VAL A 115 -17.54 -9.84 8.68
C VAL A 115 -17.90 -11.21 9.29
N ASP A 116 -17.42 -11.46 10.52
CA ASP A 116 -17.67 -12.72 11.25
C ASP A 116 -17.13 -13.97 10.52
N THR A 117 -16.06 -13.80 9.74
CA THR A 117 -15.35 -14.86 9.02
C THR A 117 -13.86 -14.85 9.33
N GLU A 118 -13.14 -15.90 8.91
CA GLU A 118 -11.67 -15.96 8.99
C GLU A 118 -10.99 -14.77 8.30
N LYS A 119 -11.60 -14.23 7.22
CA LYS A 119 -11.07 -13.04 6.52
C LYS A 119 -11.10 -11.79 7.41
N TYR A 120 -12.17 -11.66 8.22
CA TYR A 120 -12.28 -10.55 9.14
C TYR A 120 -11.30 -10.68 10.32
N GLU A 121 -11.17 -11.89 10.88
CA GLU A 121 -10.17 -12.17 11.92
C GLU A 121 -8.74 -11.94 11.39
N TYR A 122 -8.46 -12.35 10.18
CA TYR A 122 -7.19 -12.06 9.51
C TYR A 122 -6.92 -10.54 9.45
N LYS A 123 -7.88 -9.74 9.00
CA LYS A 123 -7.76 -8.27 8.97
C LYS A 123 -7.43 -7.71 10.35
N LYS A 124 -8.14 -8.14 11.40
CA LYS A 124 -7.93 -7.67 12.78
C LYS A 124 -6.51 -8.00 13.29
N ASN A 125 -6.07 -9.24 13.06
CA ASN A 125 -4.74 -9.69 13.44
C ASN A 125 -3.63 -8.99 12.67
N TRP A 126 -3.83 -8.80 11.37
CA TRP A 126 -2.91 -8.08 10.51
C TRP A 126 -2.72 -6.63 10.98
N LEU A 127 -3.82 -5.91 11.22
CA LEU A 127 -3.80 -4.54 11.77
C LEU A 127 -3.11 -4.48 13.14
N LYS A 128 -3.36 -5.44 14.03
CA LYS A 128 -2.70 -5.51 15.34
C LYS A 128 -1.18 -5.61 15.20
N LYS A 129 -0.69 -6.50 14.31
CA LYS A 129 0.75 -6.66 14.02
C LYS A 129 1.34 -5.40 13.40
N PHE A 130 0.65 -4.80 12.43
CA PHE A 130 1.07 -3.57 11.76
C PHE A 130 1.21 -2.40 12.75
N ILE A 131 0.17 -2.14 13.54
CA ILE A 131 0.16 -1.05 14.53
C ILE A 131 1.26 -1.24 15.57
N ALA A 132 1.49 -2.46 16.05
CA ALA A 132 2.55 -2.74 17.00
C ALA A 132 3.94 -2.38 16.45
N ASN A 133 4.20 -2.68 15.17
CA ASN A 133 5.47 -2.32 14.52
C ASN A 133 5.59 -0.81 14.27
N ILE A 134 4.51 -0.14 13.88
CA ILE A 134 4.51 1.33 13.71
C ILE A 134 4.78 2.02 15.06
N LYS A 135 4.13 1.60 16.14
CA LYS A 135 4.38 2.16 17.49
C LYS A 135 5.85 2.03 17.90
N LYS A 136 6.49 0.88 17.64
CA LYS A 136 7.93 0.69 17.89
C LYS A 136 8.80 1.66 17.09
N LYS A 137 8.46 1.88 15.80
CA LYS A 137 9.20 2.82 14.95
C LYS A 137 9.06 4.26 15.42
N ILE A 138 7.85 4.68 15.80
CA ILE A 138 7.59 6.02 16.35
C ILE A 138 8.36 6.22 17.66
N ALA A 139 8.35 5.24 18.56
CA ALA A 139 9.08 5.30 19.81
C ALA A 139 10.61 5.43 19.61
N ASN A 140 11.14 4.93 18.50
CA ASN A 140 12.54 5.06 18.11
C ASN A 140 12.84 6.31 17.25
N ASN A 141 11.93 7.30 17.23
CA ASN A 141 12.08 8.56 16.47
C ASN A 141 12.33 8.33 14.97
N ALA A 142 11.79 7.28 14.38
CA ALA A 142 11.92 7.02 12.95
C ALA A 142 11.13 8.06 12.13
N ASN A 143 11.76 8.59 11.07
CA ASN A 143 11.03 9.38 10.08
C ASN A 143 10.32 8.40 9.14
N ILE A 144 9.01 8.31 9.23
CA ILE A 144 8.20 7.38 8.43
C ILE A 144 7.12 8.13 7.64
N LEU A 145 6.83 7.64 6.45
CA LEU A 145 5.67 8.03 5.65
C LEU A 145 4.92 6.75 5.28
N ILE A 146 3.69 6.66 5.75
CA ILE A 146 2.80 5.54 5.47
C ILE A 146 1.75 6.04 4.49
N ALA A 147 1.59 5.33 3.38
CA ALA A 147 0.49 5.56 2.45
C ALA A 147 0.07 4.22 1.82
N GLY A 148 -1.13 4.18 1.27
CA GLY A 148 -1.66 2.97 0.68
C GLY A 148 -3.17 2.92 0.75
N ASP A 149 -3.70 1.72 0.52
CA ASP A 149 -5.11 1.40 0.69
C ASP A 149 -5.32 0.79 2.09
N PHE A 150 -5.91 1.56 2.97
CA PHE A 150 -6.15 1.15 4.36
C PHE A 150 -7.35 0.21 4.50
N ASN A 151 -8.24 0.15 3.51
CA ASN A 151 -9.50 -0.58 3.60
C ASN A 151 -10.27 -0.30 4.91
N ILE A 152 -10.27 0.96 5.33
CA ILE A 152 -10.97 1.48 6.51
C ILE A 152 -11.70 2.75 6.10
N ILE A 153 -12.93 2.91 6.55
CA ILE A 153 -13.71 4.14 6.46
C ILE A 153 -13.61 4.83 7.83
N PRO A 154 -12.73 5.82 8.03
CA PRO A 154 -12.51 6.45 9.34
C PRO A 154 -13.75 7.19 9.83
N GLU A 155 -14.38 7.98 8.98
CA GLU A 155 -15.54 8.80 9.29
C GLU A 155 -16.65 8.62 8.25
N GLU A 156 -17.86 9.01 8.61
CA GLU A 156 -19.03 8.88 7.72
C GLU A 156 -18.90 9.70 6.43
N ILE A 157 -18.19 10.83 6.49
CA ILE A 157 -17.94 11.71 5.35
C ILE A 157 -16.99 11.05 4.31
N ASP A 158 -16.24 10.03 4.70
CA ASP A 158 -15.27 9.36 3.81
C ASP A 158 -15.94 8.40 2.82
N VAL A 159 -17.26 8.26 2.89
CA VAL A 159 -18.02 7.39 1.99
C VAL A 159 -19.38 8.01 1.63
N HIS A 160 -19.83 7.78 0.39
CA HIS A 160 -21.08 8.37 -0.12
C HIS A 160 -22.33 7.95 0.67
N ASP A 161 -22.42 6.71 1.14
CA ASP A 161 -23.56 6.17 1.88
C ASP A 161 -23.06 5.27 3.01
N PHE A 162 -22.78 5.85 4.16
CA PHE A 162 -22.23 5.15 5.31
C PHE A 162 -23.11 4.00 5.82
N LYS A 163 -24.43 4.12 5.72
CA LYS A 163 -25.37 3.08 6.19
C LYS A 163 -25.11 1.73 5.52
N ARG A 164 -24.66 1.72 4.27
CA ARG A 164 -24.28 0.49 3.55
C ARG A 164 -23.03 -0.18 4.12
N TYR A 165 -22.18 0.59 4.78
CA TYR A 165 -20.88 0.13 5.31
C TYR A 165 -20.87 -0.05 6.83
N GLU A 166 -21.96 0.26 7.53
CA GLU A 166 -22.05 0.16 8.99
C GLU A 166 -21.76 -1.25 9.50
N ASN A 167 -22.21 -2.26 8.73
CA ASN A 167 -21.97 -3.66 8.99
C ASN A 167 -20.89 -4.29 8.10
N ASP A 168 -20.16 -3.49 7.34
CA ASP A 168 -19.06 -3.91 6.48
C ASP A 168 -17.73 -3.87 7.26
N ALA A 169 -16.79 -4.73 6.88
CA ALA A 169 -15.47 -4.80 7.50
C ALA A 169 -14.67 -3.49 7.43
N LEU A 170 -15.02 -2.56 6.52
CA LEU A 170 -14.40 -1.25 6.39
C LEU A 170 -14.96 -0.23 7.39
N GLY A 171 -16.27 -0.35 7.74
CA GLY A 171 -16.99 0.60 8.57
C GLY A 171 -17.12 0.22 10.04
N ARG A 172 -16.80 -1.01 10.42
CA ARG A 172 -16.92 -1.50 11.80
C ARG A 172 -16.16 -0.64 12.80
N LEU A 173 -16.84 -0.25 13.89
CA LEU A 173 -16.30 0.65 14.91
C LEU A 173 -14.99 0.14 15.54
N GLU A 174 -14.88 -1.16 15.75
CA GLU A 174 -13.66 -1.79 16.29
C GLU A 174 -12.45 -1.70 15.35
N ILE A 175 -12.67 -1.51 14.05
CA ILE A 175 -11.62 -1.27 13.06
C ILE A 175 -11.29 0.22 12.99
N ARG A 176 -12.31 1.09 13.02
CA ARG A 176 -12.14 2.56 12.92
C ARG A 176 -11.39 3.17 14.10
N LYS A 177 -11.50 2.57 15.29
CA LYS A 177 -10.89 3.06 16.56
C LYS A 177 -9.50 2.48 16.86
N LYS A 178 -8.88 1.72 15.94
CA LYS A 178 -7.53 1.19 16.12
C LYS A 178 -6.47 2.19 15.71
#